data_4cf2fb1f782c492ad390348b5063859d
#
_entry.id   4cf2fb1f782c492ad390348b5063859d
#
_cell.length_a   1.000
_cell.length_b   1.000
_cell.length_c   1.000
_cell.angle_alpha   90.00
_cell.angle_beta   90.00
_cell.angle_gamma   90.00
#
_symmetry.space_group_name_H-M   'P 1'
#
loop_
_entity.id
_entity.type
_entity.pdbx_description
1 polymer ?
#
loop_
_entity_poly.entity_id
_entity_poly.type
_entity_poly.pdbx_seq_one_letter_code
_entity_poly.pdbx_strand_id
1 'polypeptide(L)'
;MGISEEELKRRVPSVYSDASLGQVSERYLQIKTSDVLSLFLDIGWEVQTATEINVLSKDRKGFQKHMLILEHPSMIFQDEGKLNVVIRNFHDRSNSLEIFYGFLRFACSNQLFVRNLGNNNQKSFPHHKANLDAIKDWVAEILFGFNDLADDIRFLKAKVLNSSQIKEFANTALDYRFQSDLR
;
A
#
# COMPACT_ATOMS: atom_id res chain seq x y z
N MET A 1 18.19 -1.39 5.13
CA MET A 1 18.81 -1.04 3.83
C MET A 1 17.80 -1.40 2.76
N GLY A 2 17.27 -0.41 2.06
CA GLY A 2 16.23 -0.61 1.06
C GLY A 2 16.74 -1.33 -0.20
N ILE A 3 15.81 -1.77 -1.04
CA ILE A 3 16.11 -2.37 -2.35
C ILE A 3 16.64 -1.27 -3.26
N SER A 4 17.78 -1.49 -3.91
CA SER A 4 18.34 -0.54 -4.87
C SER A 4 17.49 -0.46 -6.14
N GLU A 5 17.62 0.65 -6.89
CA GLU A 5 16.90 0.82 -8.14
C GLU A 5 17.26 -0.27 -9.17
N GLU A 6 18.53 -0.65 -9.26
CA GLU A 6 18.99 -1.73 -10.15
C GLU A 6 18.36 -3.07 -9.79
N GLU A 7 18.30 -3.37 -8.50
CA GLU A 7 17.66 -4.58 -8.01
C GLU A 7 16.16 -4.57 -8.23
N LEU A 8 15.52 -3.41 -8.05
CA LEU A 8 14.09 -3.23 -8.31
C LEU A 8 13.77 -3.44 -9.80
N LYS A 9 14.55 -2.86 -10.71
CA LYS A 9 14.43 -3.09 -12.17
C LYS A 9 14.54 -4.56 -12.55
N ARG A 10 15.40 -5.29 -11.86
CA ARG A 10 15.59 -6.73 -12.10
C ARG A 10 14.45 -7.58 -11.55
N ARG A 11 13.97 -7.26 -10.34
CA ARG A 11 12.95 -8.05 -9.64
C ARG A 11 11.53 -7.77 -10.12
N VAL A 12 11.23 -6.50 -10.40
CA VAL A 12 9.88 -6.01 -10.70
C VAL A 12 9.94 -5.02 -11.87
N PRO A 13 10.30 -5.49 -13.09
CA PRO A 13 10.43 -4.64 -14.27
C PRO A 13 9.13 -3.90 -14.61
N SER A 14 7.96 -4.42 -14.24
CA SER A 14 6.67 -3.78 -14.46
C SER A 14 6.52 -2.41 -13.78
N VAL A 15 7.31 -2.09 -12.75
CA VAL A 15 7.36 -0.76 -12.12
C VAL A 15 7.79 0.32 -13.12
N TYR A 16 8.65 -0.03 -14.05
CA TYR A 16 9.26 0.87 -15.04
C TYR A 16 8.61 0.77 -16.42
N SER A 17 7.47 0.09 -16.53
CA SER A 17 6.76 -0.05 -17.81
C SER A 17 6.17 1.28 -18.26
N ASP A 18 6.47 1.67 -19.48
CA ASP A 18 5.98 2.90 -20.13
C ASP A 18 4.69 2.71 -20.92
N ALA A 19 4.19 1.48 -20.99
CA ALA A 19 3.03 1.15 -21.79
C ALA A 19 2.02 0.32 -20.98
N SER A 20 0.78 0.35 -21.42
CA SER A 20 -0.27 -0.56 -20.95
C SER A 20 -0.46 -1.73 -21.92
N LEU A 21 -0.98 -2.84 -21.41
CA LEU A 21 -1.26 -4.01 -22.21
C LEU A 21 -2.37 -3.74 -23.26
N GLY A 22 -2.05 -3.96 -24.53
CA GLY A 22 -2.99 -3.87 -25.66
C GLY A 22 -3.43 -2.45 -26.02
N GLN A 23 -4.43 -2.33 -26.93
CA GLN A 23 -4.98 -1.04 -27.33
C GLN A 23 -5.74 -0.40 -26.19
N VAL A 24 -5.44 0.86 -25.91
CA VAL A 24 -6.11 1.68 -24.88
C VAL A 24 -6.98 2.74 -25.56
N SER A 25 -8.05 3.13 -24.85
CA SER A 25 -8.85 4.27 -25.31
C SER A 25 -8.06 5.57 -25.15
N GLU A 26 -8.40 6.60 -25.94
CA GLU A 26 -7.81 7.94 -25.82
C GLU A 26 -7.96 8.56 -24.42
N ARG A 27 -8.89 8.04 -23.62
CA ARG A 27 -9.13 8.48 -22.23
C ARG A 27 -8.23 7.79 -21.21
N TYR A 28 -7.49 6.76 -21.63
CA TYR A 28 -6.60 6.03 -20.71
C TYR A 28 -5.30 6.81 -20.54
N LEU A 29 -5.04 7.24 -19.33
CA LEU A 29 -3.80 7.88 -18.91
C LEU A 29 -3.08 6.94 -17.94
N GLN A 30 -2.02 6.31 -18.42
CA GLN A 30 -1.24 5.43 -17.57
C GLN A 30 -0.56 6.24 -16.46
N ILE A 31 -0.76 5.79 -15.21
CA ILE A 31 0.04 6.25 -14.09
C ILE A 31 1.24 5.31 -13.99
N LYS A 32 2.42 5.81 -14.31
CA LYS A 32 3.66 5.05 -14.17
C LYS A 32 3.99 4.88 -12.69
N THR A 33 4.27 3.66 -12.29
CA THR A 33 4.63 3.40 -10.90
C THR A 33 5.97 4.03 -10.55
N SER A 34 6.90 4.13 -11.48
CA SER A 34 8.18 4.82 -11.31
C SER A 34 8.00 6.29 -10.94
N ASP A 35 7.05 7.01 -11.57
CA ASP A 35 6.80 8.42 -11.28
C ASP A 35 6.21 8.59 -9.87
N VAL A 36 5.29 7.70 -9.48
CA VAL A 36 4.74 7.69 -8.12
C VAL A 36 5.80 7.32 -7.09
N LEU A 37 6.62 6.32 -7.39
CA LEU A 37 7.71 5.91 -6.51
C LEU A 37 8.70 7.05 -6.27
N SER A 38 9.05 7.82 -7.32
CA SER A 38 9.96 8.97 -7.19
C SER A 38 9.47 9.98 -6.15
N LEU A 39 8.15 10.24 -6.07
CA LEU A 39 7.58 11.16 -5.08
C LEU A 39 7.89 10.73 -3.64
N PHE A 40 7.92 9.44 -3.39
CA PHE A 40 8.27 8.90 -2.06
C PHE A 40 9.77 8.88 -1.82
N LEU A 41 10.58 8.49 -2.83
CA LEU A 41 12.03 8.45 -2.70
C LEU A 41 12.61 9.85 -2.45
N ASP A 42 12.07 10.89 -3.11
CA ASP A 42 12.50 12.29 -2.97
C ASP A 42 12.31 12.83 -1.54
N ILE A 43 11.41 12.26 -0.78
CA ILE A 43 11.14 12.63 0.62
C ILE A 43 11.66 11.59 1.63
N GLY A 44 12.56 10.71 1.19
CA GLY A 44 13.34 9.83 2.07
C GLY A 44 12.73 8.46 2.36
N TRP A 45 11.67 8.05 1.65
CA TRP A 45 11.17 6.68 1.75
C TRP A 45 12.09 5.72 1.00
N GLU A 46 12.17 4.49 1.48
CA GLU A 46 12.96 3.41 0.88
C GLU A 46 12.07 2.21 0.55
N VAL A 47 12.31 1.57 -0.60
CA VAL A 47 11.61 0.33 -0.96
C VAL A 47 12.18 -0.82 -0.14
N GLN A 48 11.38 -1.46 0.69
CA GLN A 48 11.78 -2.63 1.48
C GLN A 48 11.37 -3.95 0.85
N THR A 49 10.22 -3.97 0.20
CA THR A 49 9.70 -5.17 -0.47
C THR A 49 9.12 -4.79 -1.82
N ALA A 50 9.40 -5.60 -2.81
CA ALA A 50 8.86 -5.45 -4.15
C ALA A 50 8.47 -6.83 -4.70
N THR A 51 7.25 -6.95 -5.19
CA THR A 51 6.71 -8.18 -5.76
C THR A 51 5.91 -7.90 -7.02
N GLU A 52 5.97 -8.81 -7.98
CA GLU A 52 5.06 -8.82 -9.14
C GLU A 52 4.50 -10.22 -9.35
N ILE A 53 3.33 -10.30 -9.97
CA ILE A 53 2.68 -11.58 -10.28
C ILE A 53 3.41 -12.23 -11.47
N ASN A 54 3.78 -13.50 -11.33
CA ASN A 54 4.31 -14.26 -12.43
C ASN A 54 3.26 -14.48 -13.53
N VAL A 55 3.63 -14.19 -14.78
CA VAL A 55 2.80 -14.42 -15.96
C VAL A 55 3.48 -15.37 -16.92
N LEU A 56 2.71 -16.33 -17.40
CA LEU A 56 3.21 -17.34 -18.37
C LEU A 56 3.27 -16.77 -19.79
N SER A 57 2.34 -15.88 -20.14
CA SER A 57 2.28 -15.25 -21.47
C SER A 57 3.38 -14.23 -21.64
N LYS A 58 4.15 -14.34 -22.73
CA LYS A 58 5.20 -13.37 -23.08
C LYS A 58 4.63 -11.97 -23.31
N ASP A 59 3.41 -11.86 -23.85
CA ASP A 59 2.74 -10.59 -24.15
C ASP A 59 2.34 -9.80 -22.90
N ARG A 60 2.27 -10.47 -21.74
CA ARG A 60 1.95 -9.85 -20.45
C ARG A 60 3.19 -9.49 -19.63
N LYS A 61 4.38 -9.84 -20.09
CA LYS A 61 5.62 -9.47 -19.40
C LYS A 61 5.83 -7.95 -19.48
N GLY A 62 6.13 -7.34 -18.34
CA GLY A 62 6.23 -5.89 -18.17
C GLY A 62 4.92 -5.21 -17.80
N PHE A 63 3.77 -5.90 -17.87
CA PHE A 63 2.46 -5.35 -17.53
C PHE A 63 1.83 -6.01 -16.29
N GLN A 64 2.66 -6.71 -15.54
CA GLN A 64 2.20 -7.46 -14.38
C GLN A 64 1.65 -6.52 -13.30
N LYS A 65 0.72 -7.07 -12.55
CA LYS A 65 0.34 -6.49 -11.25
C LYS A 65 1.53 -6.55 -10.33
N HIS A 66 1.80 -5.45 -9.68
CA HIS A 66 2.94 -5.37 -8.78
C HIS A 66 2.59 -4.58 -7.52
N MET A 67 3.38 -4.81 -6.49
CA MET A 67 3.23 -4.18 -5.19
C MET A 67 4.60 -3.82 -4.63
N LEU A 68 4.72 -2.60 -4.16
CA LEU A 68 5.87 -2.08 -3.43
C LEU A 68 5.47 -1.78 -2.00
N ILE A 69 6.33 -2.13 -1.05
CA ILE A 69 6.21 -1.72 0.35
C ILE A 69 7.39 -0.82 0.66
N LEU A 70 7.08 0.40 1.09
CA LEU A 70 8.05 1.43 1.42
C LEU A 70 8.05 1.67 2.92
N GLU A 71 9.23 1.99 3.46
CA GLU A 71 9.44 2.43 4.84
C GLU A 71 10.18 3.76 4.85
N HIS A 72 9.94 4.58 5.86
CA HIS A 72 10.70 5.79 6.09
C HIS A 72 11.59 5.62 7.33
N PRO A 73 12.92 5.85 7.22
CA PRO A 73 13.86 5.58 8.31
C PRO A 73 13.56 6.30 9.62
N SER A 74 12.96 7.50 9.55
CA SER A 74 12.62 8.28 10.75
C SER A 74 11.20 8.02 11.29
N MET A 75 10.37 7.25 10.58
CA MET A 75 9.00 6.95 11.00
C MET A 75 8.92 5.59 11.69
N ILE A 76 9.67 5.49 12.78
CA ILE A 76 9.76 4.29 13.61
C ILE A 76 9.00 4.57 14.91
N PHE A 77 8.08 3.67 15.26
CA PHE A 77 7.48 3.66 16.59
C PHE A 77 8.31 2.73 17.47
N GLN A 78 8.87 3.28 18.53
CA GLN A 78 9.64 2.51 19.49
C GLN A 78 8.80 1.31 19.95
N ASP A 79 9.37 0.11 19.82
CA ASP A 79 8.82 -1.19 20.22
C ASP A 79 7.59 -1.72 19.44
N GLU A 80 7.10 -0.99 18.41
CA GLU A 80 5.81 -1.33 17.82
C GLU A 80 5.87 -1.69 16.34
N GLY A 81 6.86 -1.21 15.65
CA GLY A 81 6.97 -1.39 14.21
C GLY A 81 7.25 -0.09 13.47
N LYS A 82 7.11 -0.14 12.17
CA LYS A 82 7.36 0.98 11.28
C LYS A 82 6.10 1.32 10.51
N LEU A 83 5.93 2.60 10.20
CA LEU A 83 4.95 2.99 9.21
C LEU A 83 5.39 2.49 7.84
N ASN A 84 4.47 1.89 7.14
CA ASN A 84 4.67 1.42 5.78
C ASN A 84 3.70 2.09 4.83
N VAL A 85 4.17 2.42 3.65
CA VAL A 85 3.33 2.78 2.51
C VAL A 85 3.35 1.63 1.53
N VAL A 86 2.20 1.25 1.04
CA VAL A 86 2.04 0.22 0.02
C VAL A 86 1.51 0.86 -1.25
N ILE A 87 2.23 0.67 -2.34
CA ILE A 87 1.83 1.06 -3.68
C ILE A 87 1.49 -0.20 -4.45
N ARG A 88 0.26 -0.30 -4.96
CA ARG A 88 -0.19 -1.40 -5.85
C ARG A 88 -0.60 -0.80 -7.17
N ASN A 89 -0.06 -1.31 -8.26
CA ASN A 89 -0.44 -0.87 -9.59
C ASN A 89 -0.72 -2.05 -10.53
N PHE A 90 -1.51 -1.78 -11.56
CA PHE A 90 -2.09 -2.78 -12.43
C PHE A 90 -1.99 -2.31 -13.89
N HIS A 91 -0.83 -2.52 -14.50
CA HIS A 91 -0.61 -2.12 -15.90
C HIS A 91 -1.37 -3.02 -16.90
N ASP A 92 -1.98 -4.11 -16.41
CA ASP A 92 -2.91 -4.95 -17.17
C ASP A 92 -4.34 -4.36 -17.27
N ARG A 93 -4.56 -3.15 -16.76
CA ARG A 93 -5.84 -2.41 -16.75
C ARG A 93 -6.95 -3.05 -15.91
N SER A 94 -6.63 -4.03 -15.10
CA SER A 94 -7.64 -4.71 -14.27
C SER A 94 -8.14 -3.86 -13.11
N ASN A 95 -7.31 -2.93 -12.60
CA ASN A 95 -7.63 -2.06 -11.48
C ASN A 95 -6.91 -0.71 -11.58
N SER A 96 -7.26 0.20 -10.69
CA SER A 96 -6.61 1.48 -10.49
C SER A 96 -5.28 1.33 -9.74
N LEU A 97 -4.44 2.36 -9.79
CA LEU A 97 -3.35 2.52 -8.82
C LEU A 97 -3.96 2.68 -7.43
N GLU A 98 -3.46 1.94 -6.47
CA GLU A 98 -3.85 2.03 -5.07
C GLU A 98 -2.63 2.38 -4.22
N ILE A 99 -2.80 3.39 -3.36
CA ILE A 99 -1.79 3.76 -2.35
C ILE A 99 -2.48 3.69 -1.00
N PHE A 100 -1.86 3.02 -0.05
CA PHE A 100 -2.35 2.96 1.31
C PHE A 100 -1.18 2.90 2.29
N TYR A 101 -1.40 3.39 3.50
CA TYR A 101 -0.41 3.39 4.55
C TYR A 101 -0.95 2.74 5.81
N GLY A 102 -0.07 2.23 6.64
CA GLY A 102 -0.43 1.59 7.90
C GLY A 102 0.75 0.94 8.57
N PHE A 103 0.46 0.28 9.68
CA PHE A 103 1.45 -0.49 10.41
C PHE A 103 1.57 -1.90 9.84
N LEU A 104 2.79 -2.26 9.45
CA LEU A 104 3.16 -3.63 9.17
C LEU A 104 3.80 -4.22 10.42
N ARG A 105 3.07 -5.06 11.13
CA ARG A 105 3.64 -5.86 12.21
C ARG A 105 4.02 -7.23 11.65
N PHE A 106 5.31 -7.51 11.62
CA PHE A 106 5.81 -8.84 11.29
C PHE A 106 5.61 -9.77 12.49
N ALA A 107 4.35 -10.12 12.77
CA ALA A 107 4.05 -11.12 13.82
C ALA A 107 4.16 -12.56 13.30
N CYS A 108 4.08 -12.74 11.97
CA CYS A 108 4.24 -14.03 11.30
C CYS A 108 4.57 -13.81 9.82
N SER A 109 4.95 -14.88 9.12
CA SER A 109 5.24 -14.87 7.67
C SER A 109 4.08 -14.40 6.78
N ASN A 110 2.86 -14.33 7.31
CA ASN A 110 1.66 -13.92 6.60
C ASN A 110 1.44 -12.40 6.48
N GLN A 111 2.37 -11.58 6.98
CA GLN A 111 2.35 -10.13 6.86
C GLN A 111 0.95 -9.53 7.14
N LEU A 112 0.52 -9.50 8.40
CA LEU A 112 -0.74 -8.86 8.75
C LEU A 112 -0.63 -7.34 8.53
N PHE A 113 -1.26 -6.84 7.48
CA PHE A 113 -1.40 -5.42 7.25
C PHE A 113 -2.71 -4.93 7.89
N VAL A 114 -2.61 -4.11 8.92
CA VAL A 114 -3.79 -3.50 9.53
C VAL A 114 -4.28 -2.38 8.63
N ARG A 115 -5.23 -2.69 7.77
CA ARG A 115 -6.02 -1.72 7.02
C ARG A 115 -7.02 -1.07 7.95
N ASN A 116 -7.11 0.23 7.89
CA ASN A 116 -8.28 0.96 8.40
C ASN A 116 -8.41 1.02 9.94
N LEU A 117 -7.64 1.90 10.55
CA LEU A 117 -7.89 2.35 11.93
C LEU A 117 -8.88 3.54 11.97
N GLY A 118 -9.85 3.56 11.06
CA GLY A 118 -10.93 4.56 11.07
C GLY A 118 -10.67 5.81 10.23
N ASN A 119 -9.46 6.06 9.74
CA ASN A 119 -9.13 7.19 8.88
C ASN A 119 -8.93 6.74 7.42
N ASN A 120 -9.08 7.66 6.46
CA ASN A 120 -8.90 7.47 5.01
C ASN A 120 -7.43 7.14 4.66
N ASN A 121 -6.90 6.03 5.14
CA ASN A 121 -5.51 5.61 4.91
C ASN A 121 -5.31 4.86 3.58
N GLN A 122 -6.30 4.88 2.71
CA GLN A 122 -6.23 4.31 1.36
C GLN A 122 -6.85 5.25 0.34
N LYS A 123 -6.17 5.42 -0.81
CA LYS A 123 -6.70 6.15 -1.97
C LYS A 123 -6.47 5.36 -3.24
N SER A 124 -7.44 5.40 -4.13
CA SER A 124 -7.40 4.78 -5.45
C SER A 124 -7.39 5.85 -6.53
N PHE A 125 -6.49 5.71 -7.49
CA PHE A 125 -6.29 6.65 -8.59
C PHE A 125 -6.56 5.94 -9.92
N PRO A 126 -7.73 6.20 -10.55
CA PRO A 126 -8.08 5.58 -11.82
C PRO A 126 -7.18 6.09 -12.96
N HIS A 127 -6.74 5.20 -13.83
CA HIS A 127 -5.89 5.54 -14.98
C HIS A 127 -6.53 6.46 -16.03
N HIS A 128 -7.82 6.72 -15.96
CA HIS A 128 -8.51 7.63 -16.88
C HIS A 128 -8.64 9.09 -16.39
N LYS A 129 -8.30 9.32 -15.12
CA LYS A 129 -8.32 10.65 -14.46
C LYS A 129 -7.03 10.90 -13.70
N ALA A 130 -5.95 10.28 -14.14
CA ALA A 130 -4.68 10.37 -13.44
C ALA A 130 -4.20 11.82 -13.40
N ASN A 131 -4.14 12.35 -12.18
CA ASN A 131 -3.51 13.64 -11.91
C ASN A 131 -2.39 13.38 -10.89
N LEU A 132 -1.14 13.51 -11.33
CA LEU A 132 0.03 13.36 -10.45
C LEU A 132 0.01 14.35 -9.29
N ASP A 133 -0.58 15.53 -9.47
CA ASP A 133 -0.69 16.51 -8.39
C ASP A 133 -1.61 15.99 -7.28
N ALA A 134 -2.73 15.34 -7.62
CA ALA A 134 -3.58 14.70 -6.62
C ALA A 134 -2.87 13.55 -5.88
N ILE A 135 -1.90 12.89 -6.51
CA ILE A 135 -1.06 11.88 -5.85
C ILE A 135 -0.05 12.57 -4.93
N LYS A 136 0.58 13.66 -5.36
CA LYS A 136 1.48 14.46 -4.52
C LYS A 136 0.78 14.98 -3.27
N ASP A 137 -0.43 15.54 -3.44
CA ASP A 137 -1.23 16.01 -2.30
C ASP A 137 -1.50 14.88 -1.31
N TRP A 138 -1.85 13.68 -1.82
CA TRP A 138 -2.06 12.50 -0.98
C TRP A 138 -0.79 12.03 -0.27
N VAL A 139 0.36 12.09 -0.93
CA VAL A 139 1.66 11.77 -0.31
C VAL A 139 1.95 12.73 0.85
N ALA A 140 1.64 14.02 0.68
CA ALA A 140 1.77 15.01 1.75
C ALA A 140 0.80 14.70 2.92
N GLU A 141 -0.46 14.34 2.63
CA GLU A 141 -1.44 13.95 3.65
C GLU A 141 -0.98 12.74 4.48
N ILE A 142 -0.28 11.76 3.87
CA ILE A 142 0.29 10.60 4.59
C ILE A 142 1.24 11.06 5.70
N LEU A 143 2.08 12.06 5.44
CA LEU A 143 3.03 12.58 6.41
C LEU A 143 2.32 13.25 7.61
N PHE A 144 1.21 13.95 7.36
CA PHE A 144 0.41 14.54 8.43
C PHE A 144 -0.38 13.49 9.22
N GLY A 145 -0.98 12.51 8.52
CA GLY A 145 -1.75 11.44 9.16
C GLY A 145 -0.93 10.46 10.01
N PHE A 146 0.40 10.52 9.90
CA PHE A 146 1.31 9.68 10.67
C PHE A 146 1.18 9.90 12.18
N ASN A 147 1.12 11.15 12.63
CA ASN A 147 1.02 11.47 14.06
C ASN A 147 -0.31 10.99 14.66
N ASP A 148 -1.40 11.17 13.92
CA ASP A 148 -2.73 10.71 14.36
C ASP A 148 -2.75 9.18 14.51
N LEU A 149 -2.17 8.47 13.54
CA LEU A 149 -2.05 7.01 13.60
C LEU A 149 -1.19 6.55 14.79
N ALA A 150 -0.14 7.30 15.12
CA ALA A 150 0.69 7.04 16.28
C ALA A 150 -0.09 7.16 17.59
N ASP A 151 -0.88 8.19 17.71
CA ASP A 151 -1.68 8.47 18.90
C ASP A 151 -2.81 7.44 19.05
N ASP A 152 -3.45 7.03 17.96
CA ASP A 152 -4.43 5.94 17.94
C ASP A 152 -3.82 4.62 18.46
N ILE A 153 -2.63 4.28 18.02
CA ILE A 153 -1.95 3.06 18.48
C ILE A 153 -1.61 3.15 19.96
N ARG A 154 -1.08 4.28 20.43
CA ARG A 154 -0.79 4.48 21.87
C ARG A 154 -2.07 4.36 22.70
N PHE A 155 -3.16 4.97 22.23
CA PHE A 155 -4.46 4.89 22.88
C PHE A 155 -4.97 3.46 22.99
N LEU A 156 -4.93 2.70 21.87
CA LEU A 156 -5.39 1.31 21.83
C LEU A 156 -4.55 0.41 22.75
N LYS A 157 -3.24 0.63 22.83
CA LYS A 157 -2.36 -0.14 23.71
C LYS A 157 -2.59 0.15 25.19
N ALA A 158 -2.88 1.39 25.53
CA ALA A 158 -3.16 1.77 26.91
C ALA A 158 -4.51 1.22 27.41
N LYS A 159 -5.36 0.73 26.50
CA LYS A 159 -6.71 0.26 26.85
C LYS A 159 -6.68 -1.18 27.37
N VAL A 160 -7.00 -1.33 28.65
CA VAL A 160 -7.19 -2.64 29.29
C VAL A 160 -8.67 -3.01 29.17
N LEU A 161 -8.95 -4.14 28.54
CA LEU A 161 -10.29 -4.70 28.41
C LEU A 161 -10.59 -5.68 29.54
N ASN A 162 -11.77 -5.58 30.14
CA ASN A 162 -12.27 -6.61 31.06
C ASN A 162 -12.81 -7.82 30.27
N SER A 163 -13.09 -8.94 30.98
CA SER A 163 -13.51 -10.20 30.36
C SER A 163 -14.78 -10.07 29.51
N SER A 164 -15.75 -9.23 29.90
CA SER A 164 -16.96 -8.99 29.11
C SER A 164 -16.66 -8.26 27.82
N GLN A 165 -15.81 -7.21 27.87
CA GLN A 165 -15.40 -6.45 26.71
C GLN A 165 -14.56 -7.29 25.71
N ILE A 166 -13.71 -8.19 26.23
CA ILE A 166 -12.96 -9.14 25.39
C ILE A 166 -13.92 -10.05 24.62
N LYS A 167 -14.95 -10.57 25.31
CA LYS A 167 -15.95 -11.44 24.69
C LYS A 167 -16.78 -10.71 23.62
N GLU A 168 -17.21 -9.49 23.93
CA GLU A 168 -17.93 -8.64 22.98
C GLU A 168 -17.09 -8.30 21.75
N PHE A 169 -15.84 -7.90 21.95
CA PHE A 169 -14.89 -7.64 20.87
C PHE A 169 -14.68 -8.87 19.99
N ALA A 170 -14.49 -10.05 20.59
CA ALA A 170 -14.31 -11.30 19.85
C ALA A 170 -15.53 -11.66 19.02
N ASN A 171 -16.74 -11.52 19.57
CA ASN A 171 -17.99 -11.77 18.84
C ASN A 171 -18.18 -10.80 17.69
N THR A 172 -17.96 -9.50 17.92
CA THR A 172 -18.05 -8.48 16.86
C THR A 172 -17.04 -8.74 15.75
N ALA A 173 -15.80 -9.12 16.08
CA ALA A 173 -14.78 -9.47 15.10
C ALA A 173 -15.15 -10.71 14.29
N LEU A 174 -15.75 -11.72 14.90
CA LEU A 174 -16.26 -12.90 14.21
C LEU A 174 -17.41 -12.55 13.26
N ASP A 175 -18.37 -11.78 13.72
CA ASP A 175 -19.51 -11.35 12.91
C ASP A 175 -19.01 -10.52 11.70
N TYR A 176 -18.07 -9.62 11.91
CA TYR A 176 -17.50 -8.82 10.82
C TYR A 176 -16.76 -9.66 9.78
N ARG A 177 -16.06 -10.69 10.22
CA ARG A 177 -15.30 -11.59 9.34
C ARG A 177 -16.21 -12.53 8.54
N PHE A 178 -17.24 -13.08 9.14
CA PHE A 178 -18.05 -14.13 8.53
C PHE A 178 -19.34 -13.62 7.86
N GLN A 179 -19.83 -12.41 8.18
CA GLN A 179 -20.92 -11.77 7.42
C GLN A 179 -20.47 -11.29 6.03
N SER A 180 -19.18 -11.12 5.76
CA SER A 180 -18.67 -10.79 4.44
C SER A 180 -18.70 -11.96 3.45
N ASP A 181 -18.80 -13.21 3.94
CA ASP A 181 -18.82 -14.42 3.11
C ASP A 181 -20.23 -14.83 2.67
N LEU A 182 -21.27 -14.08 3.08
CA LEU A 182 -22.69 -14.31 2.73
C LEU A 182 -23.24 -13.33 1.68
N ARG A 183 -22.35 -12.62 0.95
CA ARG A 183 -22.73 -11.72 -0.15
C ARG A 183 -22.08 -12.13 -1.46
#